data_97d4dcf57668159a419d2ed930a12904
#
_entry.id   97d4dcf57668159a419d2ed930a12904
#
_cell.length_a   1.000
_cell.length_b   1.000
_cell.length_c   1.000
_cell.angle_alpha   90.00
_cell.angle_beta   90.00
_cell.angle_gamma   90.00
#
_symmetry.space_group_name_H-M   'P 1'
#
loop_
_entity.id
_entity.type
_entity.pdbx_description
1 polymer ?
#
loop_
_entity_poly.entity_id
_entity_poly.type
_entity_poly.pdbx_seq_one_letter_code
_entity_poly.pdbx_strand_id
1 'polypeptide(L)'
;MRRAGGWFLAFLLLWGLGAWATVGPTDPPDESWLKIQKPQREKPPVKFSHRRHPKPGIACEKCHHDYQEGRNLWREGQPVEKCQACHDLTPKAEVLDAKEAFHRQCKGCHLARRKVRQPAGPIKCEGCHRSREHRGG
;
A
#
# COMPACT_ATOMS: atom_id res chain seq x y z
N MET A 1 31.77 -2.32 75.93
CA MET A 1 32.40 -3.10 74.86
C MET A 1 31.39 -4.01 74.18
N ARG A 2 30.78 -3.63 73.06
CA ARG A 2 30.04 -4.51 72.17
C ARG A 2 29.91 -3.81 70.83
N ARG A 3 30.58 -4.35 69.81
CA ARG A 3 30.57 -3.88 68.40
C ARG A 3 29.31 -4.40 67.73
N ALA A 4 28.49 -3.54 67.18
CA ALA A 4 27.39 -3.91 66.31
C ALA A 4 27.83 -3.71 64.85
N GLY A 5 27.95 -4.82 64.14
CA GLY A 5 28.29 -4.81 62.71
C GLY A 5 27.04 -4.47 61.89
N GLY A 6 27.15 -3.43 61.07
CA GLY A 6 26.12 -3.06 60.09
C GLY A 6 26.26 -3.88 58.82
N TRP A 7 25.22 -4.57 58.46
CA TRP A 7 25.12 -5.27 57.18
C TRP A 7 24.53 -4.28 56.13
N PHE A 8 25.38 -3.82 55.23
CA PHE A 8 24.94 -3.10 54.05
C PHE A 8 24.47 -4.11 53.01
N LEU A 9 23.14 -4.20 52.86
CA LEU A 9 22.52 -4.89 51.73
C LEU A 9 22.60 -3.97 50.51
N ALA A 10 23.52 -4.28 49.60
CA ALA A 10 23.62 -3.66 48.28
C ALA A 10 22.47 -4.20 47.40
N PHE A 11 21.43 -3.41 47.18
CA PHE A 11 20.41 -3.69 46.18
C PHE A 11 20.97 -3.36 44.79
N LEU A 12 21.41 -4.37 44.05
CA LEU A 12 21.71 -4.27 42.63
C LEU A 12 20.38 -4.15 41.87
N LEU A 13 20.00 -2.95 41.50
CA LEU A 13 18.95 -2.67 40.53
C LEU A 13 19.47 -3.04 39.16
N LEU A 14 19.18 -4.25 38.70
CA LEU A 14 19.33 -4.65 37.29
C LEU A 14 18.28 -3.91 36.45
N TRP A 15 18.68 -2.79 35.89
CA TRP A 15 17.92 -2.12 34.84
C TRP A 15 18.02 -2.95 33.59
N GLY A 16 17.01 -3.79 33.35
CA GLY A 16 16.83 -4.47 32.09
C GLY A 16 16.58 -3.43 31.00
N LEU A 17 17.58 -3.14 30.18
CA LEU A 17 17.43 -2.42 28.94
C LEU A 17 16.60 -3.30 27.98
N GLY A 18 15.29 -3.18 28.04
CA GLY A 18 14.40 -3.74 27.05
C GLY A 18 14.70 -3.08 25.71
N ALA A 19 15.37 -3.80 24.80
CA ALA A 19 15.54 -3.38 23.42
C ALA A 19 14.16 -3.34 22.78
N TRP A 20 13.60 -2.14 22.67
CA TRP A 20 12.41 -1.91 21.89
C TRP A 20 12.83 -2.01 20.41
N ALA A 21 12.58 -3.17 19.83
CA ALA A 21 12.72 -3.34 18.39
C ALA A 21 11.70 -2.42 17.71
N THR A 22 12.15 -1.27 17.22
CA THR A 22 11.36 -0.42 16.35
C THR A 22 11.20 -1.18 15.03
N VAL A 23 10.01 -1.76 14.82
CA VAL A 23 9.64 -2.29 13.50
C VAL A 23 9.56 -1.06 12.60
N GLY A 24 10.59 -0.85 11.79
CA GLY A 24 10.59 0.18 10.76
C GLY A 24 9.47 -0.08 9.74
N PRO A 25 9.09 0.91 8.95
CA PRO A 25 8.12 0.73 7.88
C PRO A 25 8.61 -0.40 6.96
N THR A 26 7.83 -1.49 6.88
CA THR A 26 8.12 -2.59 5.96
C THR A 26 7.88 -2.10 4.55
N ASP A 27 8.86 -2.29 3.67
CA ASP A 27 8.67 -2.01 2.25
C ASP A 27 7.42 -2.75 1.74
N PRO A 28 6.60 -2.10 0.90
CA PRO A 28 5.43 -2.74 0.34
C PRO A 28 5.85 -3.96 -0.51
N PRO A 29 5.04 -5.03 -0.56
CA PRO A 29 5.36 -6.19 -1.37
C PRO A 29 5.53 -5.78 -2.83
N ASP A 30 6.62 -6.23 -3.48
CA ASP A 30 6.91 -5.87 -4.87
C ASP A 30 5.75 -6.23 -5.80
N GLU A 31 5.17 -7.40 -5.62
CA GLU A 31 4.06 -7.88 -6.45
C GLU A 31 2.82 -8.16 -5.62
N SER A 32 1.70 -7.62 -6.04
CA SER A 32 0.40 -7.86 -5.43
C SER A 32 -0.68 -8.12 -6.48
N TRP A 33 -1.68 -8.93 -6.09
CA TRP A 33 -2.85 -9.18 -6.90
C TRP A 33 -3.97 -8.23 -6.50
N LEU A 34 -4.26 -7.27 -7.36
CA LEU A 34 -5.39 -6.37 -7.18
C LEU A 34 -6.67 -7.08 -7.64
N LYS A 35 -7.52 -7.39 -6.70
CA LYS A 35 -8.81 -8.05 -6.94
C LYS A 35 -9.92 -7.35 -6.18
N ILE A 36 -11.06 -7.15 -6.84
CA ILE A 36 -12.29 -6.70 -6.21
C ILE A 36 -13.02 -7.92 -5.65
N GLN A 37 -13.47 -7.83 -4.42
CA GLN A 37 -14.31 -8.87 -3.80
C GLN A 37 -15.75 -8.69 -4.25
N LYS A 38 -16.19 -9.52 -5.19
CA LYS A 38 -17.58 -9.59 -5.65
C LYS A 38 -17.95 -11.05 -6.03
N PRO A 39 -19.23 -11.42 -5.99
CA PRO A 39 -19.68 -12.79 -6.28
C PRO A 39 -19.22 -13.30 -7.64
N GLN A 40 -19.34 -12.48 -8.66
CA GLN A 40 -18.86 -12.79 -10.01
C GLN A 40 -17.88 -11.73 -10.50
N ARG A 41 -16.75 -12.18 -11.04
CA ARG A 41 -15.75 -11.33 -11.67
C ARG A 41 -15.81 -11.47 -13.17
N GLU A 42 -15.95 -10.36 -13.86
CA GLU A 42 -15.95 -10.32 -15.31
C GLU A 42 -14.54 -10.50 -15.91
N LYS A 43 -13.52 -10.09 -15.18
CA LYS A 43 -12.12 -10.14 -15.60
C LYS A 43 -11.22 -10.71 -14.52
N PRO A 44 -10.11 -11.37 -14.90
CA PRO A 44 -9.11 -11.85 -13.95
C PRO A 44 -8.54 -10.71 -13.08
N PRO A 45 -8.00 -11.03 -11.89
CA PRO A 45 -7.27 -10.06 -11.06
C PRO A 45 -6.08 -9.48 -11.80
N VAL A 46 -5.72 -8.23 -11.49
CA VAL A 46 -4.56 -7.55 -12.07
C VAL A 46 -3.32 -7.79 -11.20
N LYS A 47 -2.22 -8.23 -11.82
CA LYS A 47 -0.92 -8.29 -11.16
C LYS A 47 -0.29 -6.90 -11.17
N PHE A 48 0.00 -6.37 -9.99
CA PHE A 48 0.62 -5.07 -9.79
C PHE A 48 2.02 -5.25 -9.20
N SER A 49 2.97 -4.43 -9.64
CA SER A 49 4.32 -4.40 -9.08
C SER A 49 4.65 -2.99 -8.60
N HIS A 50 4.87 -2.84 -7.30
CA HIS A 50 5.34 -1.57 -6.72
C HIS A 50 6.69 -1.18 -7.32
N ARG A 51 7.64 -2.09 -7.44
CA ARG A 51 8.98 -1.82 -7.99
C ARG A 51 8.98 -1.19 -9.39
N ARG A 52 7.94 -1.41 -10.18
CA ARG A 52 7.80 -0.81 -11.52
C ARG A 52 7.20 0.59 -11.51
N HIS A 53 6.60 1.03 -10.42
CA HIS A 53 5.84 2.28 -10.32
C HIS A 53 6.58 3.42 -9.63
N PRO A 54 7.31 3.24 -8.52
CA PRO A 54 8.09 4.32 -7.91
C PRO A 54 9.39 4.54 -8.66
N LYS A 55 9.31 4.89 -9.94
CA LYS A 55 10.43 5.46 -10.68
C LYS A 55 10.46 6.97 -10.42
N PRO A 56 11.63 7.64 -10.58
CA PRO A 56 11.72 9.07 -10.33
C PRO A 56 10.56 9.85 -10.94
N GLY A 57 9.84 10.61 -10.13
CA GLY A 57 8.72 11.44 -10.55
C GLY A 57 7.29 10.88 -10.32
N ILE A 58 7.14 9.72 -9.68
CA ILE A 58 5.81 9.24 -9.25
C ILE A 58 5.80 9.20 -7.72
N ALA A 59 5.22 10.21 -7.09
CA ALA A 59 5.03 10.24 -5.65
C ALA A 59 4.01 9.20 -5.18
N CYS A 60 4.17 8.69 -3.96
CA CYS A 60 3.30 7.66 -3.37
C CYS A 60 1.84 8.12 -3.30
N GLU A 61 1.61 9.41 -3.04
CA GLU A 61 0.31 10.07 -2.96
C GLU A 61 -0.43 10.13 -4.31
N LYS A 62 0.24 9.82 -5.42
CA LYS A 62 -0.44 9.68 -6.72
C LYS A 62 -1.34 8.45 -6.77
N CYS A 63 -1.04 7.45 -5.96
CA CYS A 63 -1.80 6.20 -5.89
C CYS A 63 -2.50 6.02 -4.54
N HIS A 64 -1.81 6.36 -3.45
CA HIS A 64 -2.35 6.25 -2.10
C HIS A 64 -3.01 7.55 -1.67
N HIS A 65 -4.25 7.46 -1.23
CA HIS A 65 -5.01 8.64 -0.82
C HIS A 65 -6.01 8.31 0.29
N ASP A 66 -6.27 9.33 1.07
CA ASP A 66 -7.41 9.45 1.99
C ASP A 66 -7.94 10.87 1.83
N TYR A 67 -9.00 11.02 1.00
CA TYR A 67 -9.57 12.32 0.71
C TYR A 67 -10.58 12.73 1.77
N GLN A 68 -10.31 13.85 2.43
CA GLN A 68 -11.22 14.52 3.34
C GLN A 68 -11.36 15.99 2.91
N GLU A 69 -12.56 16.46 2.70
CA GLU A 69 -12.85 17.82 2.24
C GLU A 69 -12.04 18.23 0.99
N GLY A 70 -11.90 17.30 0.02
CA GLY A 70 -11.18 17.52 -1.23
C GLY A 70 -9.64 17.49 -1.13
N ARG A 71 -9.06 17.25 0.06
CA ARG A 71 -7.61 17.17 0.28
C ARG A 71 -7.19 15.74 0.56
N ASN A 72 -6.12 15.28 -0.09
CA ASN A 72 -5.50 14.00 0.25
C ASN A 72 -4.71 14.15 1.56
N LEU A 73 -5.14 13.50 2.62
CA LEU A 73 -4.49 13.51 3.94
C LEU A 73 -3.47 12.38 4.11
N TRP A 74 -3.49 11.35 3.24
CA TRP A 74 -2.52 10.26 3.32
C TRP A 74 -1.10 10.75 3.02
N ARG A 75 -0.12 10.23 3.76
CA ARG A 75 1.31 10.52 3.59
C ARG A 75 2.11 9.23 3.56
N GLU A 76 3.24 9.23 2.88
CA GLU A 76 4.18 8.12 2.86
C GLU A 76 4.54 7.66 4.28
N GLY A 77 4.60 6.34 4.48
CA GLY A 77 4.82 5.73 5.79
C GLY A 77 3.55 5.46 6.61
N GLN A 78 2.40 5.99 6.21
CA GLN A 78 1.13 5.68 6.86
C GLN A 78 0.55 4.34 6.36
N PRO A 79 -0.30 3.67 7.16
CA PRO A 79 -1.04 2.49 6.73
C PRO A 79 -1.83 2.76 5.45
N VAL A 80 -1.90 1.74 4.58
CA VAL A 80 -2.65 1.81 3.33
C VAL A 80 -3.90 0.94 3.44
N GLU A 81 -5.06 1.58 3.38
CA GLU A 81 -6.33 0.88 3.30
C GLU A 81 -6.53 0.23 1.93
N LYS A 82 -7.28 -0.88 1.90
CA LYS A 82 -7.67 -1.50 0.63
C LYS A 82 -8.60 -0.58 -0.14
N CYS A 83 -8.42 -0.47 -1.45
CA CYS A 83 -9.25 0.38 -2.30
C CYS A 83 -10.76 0.18 -2.08
N GLN A 84 -11.21 -1.07 -1.85
CA GLN A 84 -12.62 -1.39 -1.58
C GLN A 84 -13.11 -0.94 -0.20
N ALA A 85 -12.27 -0.48 0.71
CA ALA A 85 -12.76 0.11 1.96
C ALA A 85 -13.61 1.36 1.70
N CYS A 86 -13.27 2.12 0.65
CA CYS A 86 -13.97 3.33 0.23
C CYS A 86 -14.68 3.16 -1.12
N HIS A 87 -14.04 2.48 -2.10
CA HIS A 87 -14.58 2.25 -3.45
C HIS A 87 -15.38 0.93 -3.49
N ASP A 88 -16.67 1.01 -3.29
CA ASP A 88 -17.58 -0.14 -3.30
C ASP A 88 -17.89 -0.64 -4.73
N LEU A 89 -18.73 -1.66 -4.86
CA LEU A 89 -19.16 -2.20 -6.17
C LEU A 89 -20.09 -1.26 -6.94
N THR A 90 -20.74 -0.37 -6.24
CA THR A 90 -21.60 0.66 -6.80
C THR A 90 -21.13 2.04 -6.33
N PRO A 91 -21.23 3.08 -7.17
CA PRO A 91 -20.84 4.42 -6.76
C PRO A 91 -21.75 4.91 -5.62
N LYS A 92 -21.16 5.66 -4.68
CA LYS A 92 -21.88 6.29 -3.56
C LYS A 92 -21.56 7.77 -3.53
N ALA A 93 -22.59 8.60 -3.69
CA ALA A 93 -22.42 10.05 -3.78
C ALA A 93 -21.31 10.42 -4.78
N GLU A 94 -20.27 11.10 -4.34
CA GLU A 94 -19.14 11.51 -5.19
C GLU A 94 -18.01 10.47 -5.24
N VAL A 95 -18.16 9.32 -4.55
CA VAL A 95 -17.15 8.27 -4.54
C VAL A 95 -17.37 7.30 -5.70
N LEU A 96 -16.37 7.16 -6.55
CA LEU A 96 -16.41 6.23 -7.67
C LEU A 96 -16.55 4.78 -7.20
N ASP A 97 -17.21 3.94 -8.01
CA ASP A 97 -17.11 2.50 -7.79
C ASP A 97 -15.67 1.98 -7.98
N ALA A 98 -15.40 0.80 -7.45
CA ALA A 98 -14.06 0.22 -7.49
C ALA A 98 -13.52 0.02 -8.92
N LYS A 99 -14.36 -0.38 -9.89
CA LYS A 99 -13.94 -0.57 -11.28
C LYS A 99 -13.49 0.75 -11.90
N GLU A 100 -14.30 1.79 -11.74
CA GLU A 100 -13.97 3.09 -12.30
C GLU A 100 -12.77 3.73 -11.60
N ALA A 101 -12.67 3.61 -10.27
CA ALA A 101 -11.53 4.10 -9.50
C ALA A 101 -10.21 3.49 -9.99
N PHE A 102 -10.13 2.15 -10.13
CA PHE A 102 -8.94 1.50 -10.66
C PHE A 102 -8.63 1.89 -12.10
N HIS A 103 -9.66 1.99 -12.97
CA HIS A 103 -9.43 2.35 -14.37
C HIS A 103 -8.92 3.78 -14.51
N ARG A 104 -9.49 4.74 -13.78
CA ARG A 104 -9.00 6.13 -13.79
C ARG A 104 -7.58 6.21 -13.23
N GLN A 105 -7.31 5.54 -12.13
CA GLN A 105 -6.00 5.56 -11.47
C GLN A 105 -4.91 4.94 -12.36
N CYS A 106 -5.10 3.72 -12.85
CA CYS A 106 -4.08 2.98 -13.58
C CYS A 106 -4.06 3.35 -15.07
N LYS A 107 -5.16 3.10 -15.78
CA LYS A 107 -5.26 3.33 -17.22
C LYS A 107 -5.20 4.81 -17.57
N GLY A 108 -5.82 5.67 -16.76
CA GLY A 108 -5.78 7.13 -16.93
C GLY A 108 -4.35 7.66 -16.88
N CYS A 109 -3.58 7.26 -15.86
CA CYS A 109 -2.17 7.63 -15.74
C CYS A 109 -1.34 7.09 -16.92
N HIS A 110 -1.50 5.82 -17.31
CA HIS A 110 -0.78 5.24 -18.46
C HIS A 110 -1.08 5.97 -19.76
N LEU A 111 -2.33 6.37 -19.99
CA LEU A 111 -2.72 7.17 -21.16
C LEU A 111 -2.06 8.55 -21.13
N ALA A 112 -2.09 9.24 -19.99
CA ALA A 112 -1.48 10.56 -19.84
C ALA A 112 0.03 10.52 -20.12
N ARG A 113 0.74 9.52 -19.54
CA ARG A 113 2.18 9.33 -19.78
C ARG A 113 2.50 9.04 -21.26
N ARG A 114 1.68 8.23 -21.94
CA ARG A 114 1.86 7.96 -23.38
C ARG A 114 1.70 9.22 -24.23
N LYS A 115 0.75 10.11 -23.90
CA LYS A 115 0.58 11.37 -24.63
C LYS A 115 1.85 12.24 -24.64
N VAL A 116 2.63 12.19 -23.56
CA VAL A 116 3.89 12.92 -23.42
C VAL A 116 5.12 12.03 -23.70
N ARG A 117 4.93 10.90 -24.39
CA ARG A 117 5.99 9.95 -24.78
C ARG A 117 6.84 9.42 -23.63
N GLN A 118 6.29 9.35 -22.43
CA GLN A 118 6.96 8.74 -21.26
C GLN A 118 6.66 7.24 -21.18
N PRO A 119 7.57 6.45 -20.58
CA PRO A 119 7.33 5.05 -20.29
C PRO A 119 6.03 4.85 -19.52
N ALA A 120 5.18 3.94 -19.99
CA ALA A 120 3.87 3.67 -19.39
C ALA A 120 3.53 2.18 -19.52
N GLY A 121 2.69 1.71 -18.61
CA GLY A 121 2.16 0.36 -18.64
C GLY A 121 1.07 0.14 -19.71
N PRO A 122 0.42 -1.03 -19.67
CA PRO A 122 -0.64 -1.39 -20.60
C PRO A 122 -1.88 -0.51 -20.43
N ILE A 123 -2.65 -0.37 -21.52
CA ILE A 123 -3.93 0.37 -21.52
C ILE A 123 -5.09 -0.47 -22.05
N LYS A 124 -4.81 -1.65 -22.61
CA LYS A 124 -5.81 -2.61 -23.11
C LYS A 124 -6.16 -3.62 -22.02
N CYS A 125 -7.37 -4.21 -22.10
CA CYS A 125 -7.89 -5.14 -21.10
C CYS A 125 -6.93 -6.31 -20.82
N GLU A 126 -6.49 -6.99 -21.86
CA GLU A 126 -5.61 -8.16 -21.79
C GLU A 126 -4.19 -7.84 -21.32
N GLY A 127 -3.78 -6.59 -21.40
CA GLY A 127 -2.50 -6.14 -20.86
C GLY A 127 -2.47 -6.09 -19.33
N CYS A 128 -3.62 -5.88 -18.71
CA CYS A 128 -3.79 -5.80 -17.26
C CYS A 128 -4.44 -7.08 -16.71
N HIS A 129 -5.54 -7.52 -17.32
CA HIS A 129 -6.33 -8.67 -16.90
C HIS A 129 -5.84 -9.94 -17.62
N ARG A 130 -4.78 -10.56 -17.10
CA ARG A 130 -4.22 -11.81 -17.67
C ARG A 130 -4.65 -13.00 -16.82
N SER A 131 -5.14 -14.07 -17.47
CA SER A 131 -5.32 -15.35 -16.79
C SER A 131 -3.97 -15.90 -16.31
N ARG A 132 -3.97 -16.71 -15.25
CA ARG A 132 -2.73 -17.33 -14.72
C ARG A 132 -2.10 -18.31 -15.74
N GLU A 133 -2.88 -18.81 -16.67
CA GLU A 133 -2.49 -19.82 -17.65
C GLU A 133 -1.55 -19.29 -18.75
N HIS A 134 -1.49 -17.98 -18.99
CA HIS A 134 -0.61 -17.38 -19.99
C HIS A 134 0.84 -17.13 -19.52
N ARG A 135 1.34 -17.85 -18.52
CA ARG A 135 2.71 -17.72 -17.99
C ARG A 135 3.62 -18.92 -18.26
N GLY A 136 3.28 -19.76 -19.23
CA GLY A 136 4.10 -20.89 -19.66
C GLY A 136 4.39 -20.75 -21.16
N GLY A 137 5.36 -19.88 -21.49
CA GLY A 137 5.91 -19.72 -22.80
C GLY A 137 7.20 -18.94 -22.70
#